data_3731040576c3d4e596031792ab288169
#
_entry.id   3731040576c3d4e596031792ab288169
#
_cell.length_a   1.000
_cell.length_b   1.000
_cell.length_c   1.000
_cell.angle_alpha   90.00
_cell.angle_beta   90.00
_cell.angle_gamma   90.00
#
_symmetry.space_group_name_H-M   'P 1'
#
loop_
_entity.id
_entity.type
_entity.pdbx_description
1 polymer ?
#
loop_
_entity_poly.entity_id
_entity_poly.type
_entity_poly.pdbx_seq_one_letter_code
_entity_poly.pdbx_strand_id
1 'polypeptide(L)'
;ALVLLSLASCPETIFEGNWVTSKNYFSQIKEFLKEQTHVPLFKVSPGIVAGLFQAESKVKLESKLIGLSSLAKPQLLTVNQSSYPLNLRIGYVILDSEIRDESHFEQFINSAYNTALPQNAPTAGLELETHLDIPTMEIRPTEIKPLNSLPESSLIRALEKSLERGEIHLKYQQLYDKQDTNLYTYEVTSGFIFENAWKDLSSLRELAEDPELSIKLDRWILVESCKQLHNFITQYPEAKLIVNLNKEVLFHDRTFPEFISKLITIVRSKLTHPLILQFSEEDLTQNIPDAQKHIAQLRQFGAEVSLRDFGNTIYSESAIRQLDINCLTLHRTLTTMLNTEQSTQELQEKIKIFHEIKPVEIMLRELNDMTLFANAWNVDARFIQGDYFQKKLDHLIDVQDQ
;
A
#
# COMPACT_ATOMS: atom_id res chain seq x y z
N ALA A 1 2.43 27.74 -9.10
CA ALA A 1 2.60 26.49 -8.36
C ALA A 1 1.57 25.45 -8.81
N LEU A 2 1.97 24.20 -8.85
CA LEU A 2 1.08 23.06 -8.92
C LEU A 2 0.72 22.65 -7.49
N VAL A 3 -0.57 22.58 -7.18
CA VAL A 3 -1.07 22.16 -5.88
C VAL A 3 -1.88 20.89 -6.04
N LEU A 4 -1.60 19.89 -5.22
CA LEU A 4 -2.39 18.67 -5.09
C LEU A 4 -3.22 18.70 -3.83
N LEU A 5 -4.49 18.36 -3.98
CA LEU A 5 -5.46 18.22 -2.90
C LEU A 5 -5.91 16.75 -2.92
N SER A 6 -5.54 15.99 -1.91
CA SER A 6 -5.90 14.58 -1.80
C SER A 6 -6.74 14.30 -0.55
N LEU A 7 -7.66 13.34 -0.66
CA LEU A 7 -8.39 12.84 0.51
C LEU A 7 -7.43 12.04 1.38
N ALA A 8 -7.30 12.43 2.64
CA ALA A 8 -6.50 11.69 3.63
C ALA A 8 -7.25 10.46 4.14
N SER A 9 -8.58 10.55 4.23
CA SER A 9 -9.47 9.46 4.59
C SER A 9 -10.87 9.71 4.02
N CYS A 10 -11.60 8.63 3.74
CA CYS A 10 -13.00 8.70 3.35
C CYS A 10 -13.82 7.98 4.44
N PRO A 11 -14.91 8.60 4.97
CA PRO A 11 -15.74 7.93 5.96
C PRO A 11 -16.34 6.64 5.41
N GLU A 12 -16.21 5.54 6.15
CA GLU A 12 -16.78 4.23 5.76
C GLU A 12 -18.29 4.29 5.53
N THR A 13 -18.99 5.09 6.34
CA THR A 13 -20.44 5.31 6.24
C THR A 13 -20.92 5.82 4.89
N ILE A 14 -20.01 6.38 4.06
CA ILE A 14 -20.34 6.81 2.70
C ILE A 14 -20.47 5.62 1.76
N PHE A 15 -19.69 4.58 1.99
CA PHE A 15 -19.72 3.34 1.20
C PHE A 15 -20.76 2.33 1.71
N GLU A 16 -21.17 2.43 2.97
CA GLU A 16 -22.29 1.67 3.53
C GLU A 16 -23.65 2.16 2.99
N GLY A 17 -23.68 3.42 2.50
CA GLY A 17 -24.83 3.99 1.82
C GLY A 17 -25.01 3.48 0.41
N ASN A 18 -26.02 4.00 -0.27
CA ASN A 18 -26.23 3.70 -1.68
C ASN A 18 -25.25 4.50 -2.57
N TRP A 19 -25.08 4.07 -3.83
CA TRP A 19 -24.24 4.74 -4.83
C TRP A 19 -24.51 6.25 -4.96
N VAL A 20 -25.76 6.68 -4.81
CA VAL A 20 -26.16 8.10 -4.92
C VAL A 20 -25.51 8.93 -3.83
N THR A 21 -25.44 8.43 -2.60
CA THR A 21 -24.79 9.10 -1.47
C THR A 21 -23.29 9.26 -1.71
N SER A 22 -22.64 8.19 -2.14
CA SER A 22 -21.20 8.21 -2.48
C SER A 22 -20.92 9.19 -3.62
N LYS A 23 -21.67 9.13 -4.71
CA LYS A 23 -21.55 10.07 -5.84
C LYS A 23 -21.74 11.53 -5.40
N ASN A 24 -22.75 11.79 -4.58
CA ASN A 24 -23.04 13.15 -4.09
C ASN A 24 -21.93 13.66 -3.18
N TYR A 25 -21.35 12.81 -2.32
CA TYR A 25 -20.22 13.20 -1.47
C TYR A 25 -19.02 13.66 -2.30
N PHE A 26 -18.56 12.88 -3.27
CA PHE A 26 -17.44 13.27 -4.13
C PHE A 26 -17.75 14.51 -4.99
N SER A 27 -19.00 14.68 -5.40
CA SER A 27 -19.44 15.87 -6.14
C SER A 27 -19.39 17.10 -5.25
N GLN A 28 -19.85 17.01 -4.00
CA GLN A 28 -19.80 18.11 -3.02
C GLN A 28 -18.37 18.47 -2.63
N ILE A 29 -17.46 17.52 -2.50
CA ILE A 29 -16.04 17.79 -2.28
C ILE A 29 -15.49 18.64 -3.42
N LYS A 30 -15.77 18.28 -4.66
CA LYS A 30 -15.29 19.02 -5.83
C LYS A 30 -15.80 20.46 -5.84
N GLU A 31 -17.09 20.67 -5.57
CA GLU A 31 -17.66 22.03 -5.51
C GLU A 31 -17.07 22.82 -4.33
N PHE A 32 -16.96 22.22 -3.16
CA PHE A 32 -16.32 22.84 -1.99
C PHE A 32 -14.88 23.26 -2.30
N LEU A 33 -14.06 22.39 -2.88
CA LEU A 33 -12.68 22.72 -3.22
C LEU A 33 -12.60 23.84 -4.28
N LYS A 34 -13.50 23.83 -5.26
CA LYS A 34 -13.58 24.86 -6.28
C LYS A 34 -13.92 26.25 -5.67
N GLU A 35 -14.87 26.28 -4.73
CA GLU A 35 -15.24 27.50 -4.01
C GLU A 35 -14.10 28.02 -3.12
N GLN A 36 -13.37 27.14 -2.46
CA GLN A 36 -12.28 27.53 -1.57
C GLN A 36 -11.00 27.94 -2.31
N THR A 37 -10.73 27.33 -3.45
CA THR A 37 -9.48 27.57 -4.18
C THR A 37 -9.59 28.66 -5.25
N HIS A 38 -10.79 28.90 -5.77
CA HIS A 38 -11.09 29.84 -6.87
C HIS A 38 -10.23 29.60 -8.14
N VAL A 39 -9.73 28.37 -8.33
CA VAL A 39 -8.98 27.98 -9.52
C VAL A 39 -9.61 26.76 -10.17
N PRO A 40 -9.41 26.54 -11.49
CA PRO A 40 -9.80 25.31 -12.13
C PRO A 40 -9.07 24.11 -11.49
N LEU A 41 -9.83 23.07 -11.15
CA LEU A 41 -9.31 21.83 -10.57
C LEU A 41 -9.42 20.69 -11.57
N PHE A 42 -8.34 19.96 -11.74
CA PHE A 42 -8.22 18.82 -12.63
C PHE A 42 -8.16 17.53 -11.81
N LYS A 43 -8.88 16.50 -12.23
CA LYS A 43 -8.79 15.18 -11.60
C LYS A 43 -7.50 14.50 -12.05
N VAL A 44 -6.66 14.13 -11.09
CA VAL A 44 -5.42 13.37 -11.33
C VAL A 44 -5.68 11.88 -11.14
N SER A 45 -6.37 11.52 -10.03
CA SER A 45 -6.76 10.15 -9.73
C SER A 45 -8.02 10.15 -8.84
N PRO A 46 -8.63 9.00 -8.54
CA PRO A 46 -9.69 8.93 -7.54
C PRO A 46 -9.22 9.54 -6.22
N GLY A 47 -9.93 10.57 -5.74
CA GLY A 47 -9.59 11.27 -4.49
C GLY A 47 -8.44 12.27 -4.55
N ILE A 48 -7.81 12.49 -5.72
CA ILE A 48 -6.75 13.48 -5.92
C ILE A 48 -7.13 14.46 -7.03
N VAL A 49 -7.08 15.74 -6.73
CA VAL A 49 -7.26 16.82 -7.69
C VAL A 49 -6.05 17.75 -7.69
N ALA A 50 -5.72 18.30 -8.83
CA ALA A 50 -4.66 19.28 -9.01
C ALA A 50 -5.22 20.63 -9.41
N GLY A 51 -4.57 21.70 -8.96
CA GLY A 51 -4.84 23.08 -9.39
C GLY A 51 -3.56 23.84 -9.70
N LEU A 52 -3.61 24.70 -10.72
CA LEU A 52 -2.51 25.59 -11.07
C LEU A 52 -2.77 26.97 -10.47
N PHE A 53 -1.92 27.36 -9.52
CA PHE A 53 -2.00 28.65 -8.85
C PHE A 53 -0.98 29.62 -9.43
N GLN A 54 -1.45 30.81 -9.73
CA GLN A 54 -0.62 31.88 -10.29
C GLN A 54 -0.69 33.14 -9.39
N ALA A 55 0.39 33.88 -9.34
CA ALA A 55 0.48 35.16 -8.72
C ALA A 55 1.52 36.05 -9.43
N GLU A 56 1.40 37.34 -9.24
CA GLU A 56 2.31 38.35 -9.85
C GLU A 56 3.73 38.31 -9.27
N SER A 57 3.89 37.73 -8.08
CA SER A 57 5.19 37.56 -7.44
C SER A 57 5.24 36.26 -6.61
N LYS A 58 6.46 35.79 -6.34
CA LYS A 58 6.70 34.59 -5.51
C LYS A 58 6.11 34.77 -4.11
N VAL A 59 6.27 35.94 -3.50
CA VAL A 59 5.73 36.26 -2.16
C VAL A 59 4.19 36.18 -2.12
N LYS A 60 3.53 36.73 -3.14
CA LYS A 60 2.06 36.64 -3.24
C LYS A 60 1.61 35.19 -3.49
N LEU A 61 2.38 34.41 -4.23
CA LEU A 61 2.12 32.99 -4.46
C LEU A 61 2.22 32.20 -3.16
N GLU A 62 3.31 32.37 -2.43
CA GLU A 62 3.55 31.72 -1.13
C GLU A 62 2.45 32.08 -0.11
N SER A 63 2.03 33.35 -0.05
CA SER A 63 0.91 33.76 0.79
C SER A 63 -0.40 33.05 0.44
N LYS A 64 -0.70 32.87 -0.85
CA LYS A 64 -1.86 32.06 -1.29
C LYS A 64 -1.75 30.60 -0.87
N LEU A 65 -0.56 30.00 -1.02
CA LEU A 65 -0.32 28.60 -0.65
C LEU A 65 -0.45 28.37 0.87
N ILE A 66 0.06 29.30 1.68
CA ILE A 66 -0.12 29.27 3.13
C ILE A 66 -1.61 29.37 3.49
N GLY A 67 -2.40 30.20 2.79
CA GLY A 67 -3.84 30.28 2.99
C GLY A 67 -4.56 28.96 2.77
N LEU A 68 -4.09 28.12 1.84
CA LEU A 68 -4.67 26.81 1.58
C LEU A 68 -4.42 25.81 2.72
N SER A 69 -3.44 26.03 3.59
CA SER A 69 -3.15 25.12 4.72
C SER A 69 -4.34 24.98 5.67
N SER A 70 -5.24 25.97 5.69
CA SER A 70 -6.48 25.90 6.48
C SER A 70 -7.42 24.79 6.00
N LEU A 71 -7.35 24.40 4.73
CA LEU A 71 -8.16 23.31 4.16
C LEU A 71 -7.68 21.92 4.63
N ALA A 72 -6.45 21.80 5.11
CA ALA A 72 -5.94 20.56 5.69
C ALA A 72 -6.48 20.28 7.10
N LYS A 73 -7.12 21.26 7.75
CA LYS A 73 -7.78 21.04 9.03
C LYS A 73 -9.04 20.21 8.82
N PRO A 74 -9.39 19.30 9.76
CA PRO A 74 -10.64 18.54 9.69
C PRO A 74 -11.85 19.47 9.55
N GLN A 75 -12.68 19.17 8.57
CA GLN A 75 -13.89 19.95 8.27
C GLN A 75 -15.09 19.01 8.19
N LEU A 76 -16.29 19.58 8.24
CA LEU A 76 -17.53 18.84 8.03
C LEU A 76 -18.14 19.25 6.70
N LEU A 77 -18.43 18.28 5.86
CA LEU A 77 -19.13 18.47 4.59
C LEU A 77 -20.56 17.97 4.72
N THR A 78 -21.55 18.80 4.40
CA THR A 78 -22.96 18.40 4.45
C THR A 78 -23.38 17.84 3.10
N VAL A 79 -23.84 16.58 3.10
CA VAL A 79 -24.34 15.87 1.92
C VAL A 79 -25.70 15.25 2.27
N ASN A 80 -26.75 15.58 1.52
CA ASN A 80 -28.11 15.05 1.73
C ASN A 80 -28.59 15.15 3.19
N GLN A 81 -28.37 16.30 3.85
CA GLN A 81 -28.72 16.59 5.25
C GLN A 81 -27.89 15.82 6.31
N SER A 82 -26.91 15.05 5.92
CA SER A 82 -25.96 14.38 6.81
C SER A 82 -24.60 15.07 6.74
N SER A 83 -23.90 15.17 7.87
CA SER A 83 -22.56 15.76 7.92
C SER A 83 -21.51 14.68 7.95
N TYR A 84 -20.54 14.77 7.04
CA TYR A 84 -19.44 13.82 6.91
C TYR A 84 -18.10 14.53 7.15
N PRO A 85 -17.14 13.90 7.83
CA PRO A 85 -15.81 14.45 7.99
C PRO A 85 -15.08 14.52 6.64
N LEU A 86 -14.48 15.67 6.35
CA LEU A 86 -13.61 15.91 5.21
C LEU A 86 -12.19 16.15 5.72
N ASN A 87 -11.30 15.20 5.44
CA ASN A 87 -9.88 15.29 5.77
C ASN A 87 -9.07 15.35 4.48
N LEU A 88 -8.32 16.44 4.29
CA LEU A 88 -7.52 16.68 3.10
C LEU A 88 -6.04 16.72 3.45
N ARG A 89 -5.22 16.21 2.53
CA ARG A 89 -3.79 16.46 2.46
C ARG A 89 -3.51 17.43 1.33
N ILE A 90 -2.65 18.39 1.58
CA ILE A 90 -2.30 19.42 0.60
C ILE A 90 -0.80 19.39 0.39
N GLY A 91 -0.40 19.17 -0.84
CA GLY A 91 0.98 19.28 -1.25
C GLY A 91 1.12 20.24 -2.41
N TYR A 92 2.27 20.86 -2.54
CA TYR A 92 2.52 21.75 -3.66
C TYR A 92 3.98 21.77 -4.08
N VAL A 93 4.20 22.18 -5.32
CA VAL A 93 5.51 22.50 -5.86
C VAL A 93 5.45 23.80 -6.63
N ILE A 94 6.45 24.65 -6.45
CA ILE A 94 6.59 25.87 -7.23
C ILE A 94 7.23 25.51 -8.56
N LEU A 95 6.55 25.82 -9.66
CA LEU A 95 7.08 25.58 -11.00
C LEU A 95 8.11 26.68 -11.32
N ASP A 96 9.34 26.32 -11.40
CA ASP A 96 10.48 27.19 -11.72
C ASP A 96 10.89 27.10 -13.20
N SER A 97 10.30 26.14 -13.93
CA SER A 97 10.54 25.92 -15.35
C SER A 97 9.24 25.59 -16.09
N GLU A 98 9.26 25.72 -17.41
CA GLU A 98 8.15 25.27 -18.24
C GLU A 98 8.04 23.76 -18.24
N ILE A 99 6.80 23.24 -18.22
CA ILE A 99 6.51 21.83 -18.36
C ILE A 99 6.78 21.44 -19.83
N ARG A 100 7.77 20.58 -20.05
CA ARG A 100 8.26 20.24 -21.40
C ARG A 100 7.55 19.05 -22.00
N ASP A 101 7.20 18.08 -21.17
CA ASP A 101 6.60 16.82 -21.57
C ASP A 101 5.84 16.18 -20.39
N GLU A 102 5.21 15.05 -20.63
CA GLU A 102 4.43 14.30 -19.65
C GLU A 102 5.30 13.83 -18.47
N SER A 103 6.49 13.33 -18.74
CA SER A 103 7.43 12.87 -17.71
C SER A 103 7.87 14.00 -16.77
N HIS A 104 8.08 15.20 -17.32
CA HIS A 104 8.41 16.38 -16.53
C HIS A 104 7.21 16.85 -15.67
N PHE A 105 6.00 16.74 -16.22
CA PHE A 105 4.77 17.02 -15.46
C PHE A 105 4.57 16.03 -14.32
N GLU A 106 4.81 14.73 -14.55
CA GLU A 106 4.75 13.70 -13.53
C GLU A 106 5.76 13.95 -12.39
N GLN A 107 6.96 14.42 -12.68
CA GLN A 107 7.94 14.79 -11.66
C GLN A 107 7.42 15.90 -10.75
N PHE A 108 6.71 16.91 -11.29
CA PHE A 108 6.10 17.95 -10.50
C PHE A 108 4.92 17.42 -9.66
N ILE A 109 4.08 16.53 -10.21
CA ILE A 109 3.02 15.85 -9.45
C ILE A 109 3.61 15.08 -8.28
N ASN A 110 4.66 14.28 -8.52
CA ASN A 110 5.32 13.51 -7.47
C ASN A 110 5.94 14.39 -6.40
N SER A 111 6.59 15.47 -6.81
CA SER A 111 7.16 16.45 -5.89
C SER A 111 6.08 17.08 -5.02
N ALA A 112 4.95 17.50 -5.60
CA ALA A 112 3.83 18.05 -4.86
C ALA A 112 3.17 17.00 -3.94
N TYR A 113 3.05 15.74 -4.40
CA TYR A 113 2.50 14.65 -3.59
C TYR A 113 3.35 14.34 -2.36
N ASN A 114 4.67 14.32 -2.53
CA ASN A 114 5.63 14.06 -1.45
C ASN A 114 5.69 15.19 -0.41
N THR A 115 5.27 16.42 -0.77
CA THR A 115 5.13 17.52 0.18
C THR A 115 3.80 17.52 0.92
N ALA A 116 2.85 16.66 0.55
CA ALA A 116 1.57 16.51 1.23
C ALA A 116 1.76 15.81 2.59
N LEU A 117 2.02 16.60 3.62
CA LEU A 117 2.26 16.12 4.98
C LEU A 117 0.97 15.55 5.60
N PRO A 118 1.04 14.45 6.38
CA PRO A 118 -0.04 14.03 7.26
C PRO A 118 -0.34 15.14 8.29
N GLN A 119 -1.61 15.23 8.71
CA GLN A 119 -2.11 16.31 9.59
C GLN A 119 -1.34 16.54 10.90
N ASN A 120 -0.52 15.58 11.34
CA ASN A 120 0.21 15.59 12.60
C ASN A 120 1.73 15.75 12.42
N ALA A 121 2.25 15.94 11.21
CA ALA A 121 3.66 16.24 11.04
C ALA A 121 3.91 17.70 11.47
N PRO A 122 4.89 17.96 12.36
CA PRO A 122 5.31 19.33 12.62
C PRO A 122 5.75 19.93 11.30
N THR A 123 5.34 21.14 11.03
CA THR A 123 5.67 21.91 9.82
C THR A 123 7.19 21.99 9.73
N ALA A 124 7.81 21.00 9.07
CA ALA A 124 9.22 21.02 8.80
C ALA A 124 9.47 22.07 7.71
N GLY A 125 9.89 23.23 8.18
CA GLY A 125 10.79 24.13 7.51
C GLY A 125 10.45 24.61 6.13
N LEU A 126 9.60 25.68 6.05
CA LEU A 126 10.01 26.81 5.24
C LEU A 126 11.02 27.59 6.09
N GLU A 127 12.29 27.33 5.94
CA GLU A 127 13.33 28.26 6.35
C GLU A 127 13.22 29.49 5.45
N LEU A 128 12.39 30.43 5.87
CA LEU A 128 12.46 31.82 5.44
C LEU A 128 13.66 32.41 6.16
N GLU A 129 14.77 32.56 5.45
CA GLU A 129 15.78 33.53 5.84
C GLU A 129 15.15 34.94 5.81
N THR A 130 14.57 35.32 6.91
CA THR A 130 14.24 36.71 7.19
C THR A 130 15.28 37.22 8.22
N HIS A 131 16.28 37.91 7.73
CA HIS A 131 17.03 38.86 8.55
C HIS A 131 16.06 39.92 9.05
N LEU A 132 15.63 39.76 10.28
CA LEU A 132 15.06 40.84 11.09
C LEU A 132 15.73 40.78 12.46
N ASP A 133 16.58 41.76 12.71
CA ASP A 133 17.16 42.04 14.01
C ASP A 133 16.08 42.24 15.06
N ILE A 134 15.98 41.29 16.00
CA ILE A 134 15.18 41.44 17.22
C ILE A 134 16.16 41.25 18.42
N PRO A 135 16.12 42.17 19.42
CA PRO A 135 17.11 42.19 20.48
C PRO A 135 17.05 40.99 21.39
N THR A 136 18.22 40.47 21.67
CA THR A 136 18.51 39.32 22.51
C THR A 136 17.97 39.52 23.93
N MET A 137 16.97 38.73 24.31
CA MET A 137 16.61 38.52 25.70
C MET A 137 17.27 37.23 26.18
N GLU A 138 18.23 37.31 27.10
CA GLU A 138 18.86 36.16 27.75
C GLU A 138 17.81 35.33 28.50
N ILE A 139 17.48 34.17 27.96
CA ILE A 139 16.75 33.13 28.68
C ILE A 139 17.79 32.11 29.17
N ARG A 140 17.90 31.97 30.50
CA ARG A 140 18.73 30.97 31.16
C ARG A 140 18.31 29.55 30.67
N PRO A 141 19.30 28.65 30.47
CA PRO A 141 18.97 27.28 30.05
C PRO A 141 18.27 26.54 31.20
N THR A 142 16.97 26.38 31.07
CA THR A 142 16.26 25.34 31.83
C THR A 142 16.62 24.01 31.18
N GLU A 143 17.06 23.06 31.97
CA GLU A 143 17.39 21.70 31.52
C GLU A 143 16.27 21.16 30.62
N ILE A 144 16.61 21.02 29.35
CA ILE A 144 15.74 20.30 28.39
C ILE A 144 15.91 18.83 28.73
N LYS A 145 14.95 18.29 29.52
CA LYS A 145 14.73 16.85 29.53
C LYS A 145 14.46 16.44 28.10
N PRO A 146 15.08 15.36 27.59
CA PRO A 146 14.78 14.86 26.25
C PRO A 146 13.26 14.65 26.17
N LEU A 147 12.65 15.28 25.19
CA LEU A 147 11.22 15.12 24.89
C LEU A 147 11.05 13.69 24.40
N ASN A 148 10.79 12.80 25.33
CA ASN A 148 10.51 11.41 25.06
C ASN A 148 9.29 11.32 24.15
N SER A 149 9.51 10.65 23.03
CA SER A 149 8.58 9.79 22.30
C SER A 149 7.12 10.24 22.33
N LEU A 150 6.61 10.54 21.17
CA LEU A 150 5.16 10.42 20.87
C LEU A 150 4.64 9.19 21.63
N PRO A 151 3.45 9.26 22.26
CA PRO A 151 2.89 8.10 22.92
C PRO A 151 2.76 7.00 21.87
N GLU A 152 3.58 5.94 22.00
CA GLU A 152 3.43 4.72 21.24
C GLU A 152 1.96 4.34 21.24
N SER A 153 1.41 4.06 20.06
CA SER A 153 0.00 3.68 19.99
C SER A 153 -0.19 2.44 20.86
N SER A 154 -1.30 2.37 21.60
CA SER A 154 -1.63 1.21 22.43
C SER A 154 -1.60 -0.10 21.63
N LEU A 155 -1.83 -0.01 20.32
CA LEU A 155 -1.81 -1.10 19.37
C LEU A 155 -0.38 -1.64 19.16
N ILE A 156 0.63 -0.76 18.97
CA ILE A 156 2.03 -1.18 18.80
C ILE A 156 2.56 -1.85 20.06
N ARG A 157 2.29 -1.32 21.26
CA ARG A 157 2.67 -1.97 22.52
C ARG A 157 2.01 -3.33 22.72
N ALA A 158 0.75 -3.46 22.29
CA ALA A 158 0.05 -4.75 22.35
C ALA A 158 0.69 -5.74 21.38
N LEU A 159 1.05 -5.29 20.18
CA LEU A 159 1.72 -6.10 19.17
C LEU A 159 3.10 -6.60 19.63
N GLU A 160 3.93 -5.73 20.21
CA GLU A 160 5.23 -6.12 20.79
C GLU A 160 5.06 -7.20 21.85
N LYS A 161 4.11 -7.00 22.80
CA LYS A 161 3.81 -8.00 23.83
C LYS A 161 3.31 -9.32 23.24
N SER A 162 2.48 -9.25 22.20
CA SER A 162 1.97 -10.46 21.52
C SER A 162 3.10 -11.21 20.82
N LEU A 163 4.05 -10.49 20.21
CA LEU A 163 5.24 -11.10 19.61
C LEU A 163 6.13 -11.78 20.68
N GLU A 164 6.40 -11.11 21.80
CA GLU A 164 7.20 -11.65 22.92
C GLU A 164 6.56 -12.90 23.54
N ARG A 165 5.21 -12.95 23.58
CA ARG A 165 4.44 -14.09 24.13
C ARG A 165 4.18 -15.20 23.15
N GLY A 166 4.52 -15.01 21.87
CA GLY A 166 4.17 -15.95 20.82
C GLY A 166 2.68 -16.00 20.49
N GLU A 167 1.97 -14.89 20.69
CA GLU A 167 0.52 -14.75 20.46
C GLU A 167 0.22 -14.14 19.05
N ILE A 168 1.19 -14.17 18.16
CA ILE A 168 0.98 -13.88 16.74
C ILE A 168 0.46 -15.15 16.07
N HIS A 169 -0.57 -15.00 15.27
CA HIS A 169 -1.21 -16.12 14.60
C HIS A 169 -1.04 -15.99 13.08
N LEU A 170 -0.86 -17.13 12.42
CA LEU A 170 -0.83 -17.23 10.96
C LEU A 170 -2.12 -17.88 10.49
N LYS A 171 -2.63 -17.37 9.37
CA LYS A 171 -3.74 -17.98 8.63
C LYS A 171 -3.31 -18.22 7.20
N TYR A 172 -3.82 -19.27 6.61
CA TYR A 172 -3.46 -19.75 5.29
C TYR A 172 -4.70 -19.80 4.41
N GLN A 173 -4.60 -19.24 3.20
CA GLN A 173 -5.66 -19.32 2.22
C GLN A 173 -5.10 -19.86 0.92
N GLN A 174 -5.68 -20.95 0.43
CA GLN A 174 -5.23 -21.57 -0.82
C GLN A 174 -5.59 -20.68 -2.02
N LEU A 175 -4.68 -20.64 -2.98
CA LEU A 175 -4.93 -20.10 -4.31
C LEU A 175 -5.43 -21.24 -5.19
N TYR A 176 -6.50 -21.02 -5.92
CA TYR A 176 -6.90 -21.92 -6.99
C TYR A 176 -6.08 -21.60 -8.24
N ASP A 177 -5.29 -22.55 -8.71
CA ASP A 177 -4.54 -22.45 -9.96
C ASP A 177 -5.42 -22.95 -11.12
N LYS A 178 -5.78 -22.05 -12.05
CA LYS A 178 -6.63 -22.40 -13.20
C LYS A 178 -5.94 -23.28 -14.24
N GLN A 179 -4.60 -23.35 -14.21
CA GLN A 179 -3.80 -24.12 -15.16
C GLN A 179 -3.39 -25.49 -14.61
N ASP A 180 -3.12 -25.57 -13.31
CA ASP A 180 -2.72 -26.82 -12.67
C ASP A 180 -3.33 -26.97 -11.28
N THR A 181 -4.41 -27.72 -11.19
CA THR A 181 -5.15 -27.95 -9.95
C THR A 181 -4.42 -28.81 -8.93
N ASN A 182 -3.28 -29.42 -9.30
CA ASN A 182 -2.46 -30.21 -8.39
C ASN A 182 -1.36 -29.40 -7.69
N LEU A 183 -1.19 -28.14 -8.04
CA LEU A 183 -0.26 -27.24 -7.38
C LEU A 183 -0.91 -26.60 -6.15
N TYR A 184 -0.27 -26.76 -5.01
CA TYR A 184 -0.70 -26.19 -3.74
C TYR A 184 0.07 -24.93 -3.45
N THR A 185 -0.55 -23.77 -3.73
CA THR A 185 -0.01 -22.47 -3.37
C THR A 185 -0.91 -21.83 -2.33
N TYR A 186 -0.34 -21.41 -1.22
CA TYR A 186 -1.06 -20.74 -0.14
C TYR A 186 -0.51 -19.35 0.09
N GLU A 187 -1.39 -18.40 0.38
CA GLU A 187 -1.01 -17.10 0.92
C GLU A 187 -1.11 -17.11 2.44
N VAL A 188 -0.07 -16.58 3.08
CA VAL A 188 0.00 -16.43 4.53
C VAL A 188 -0.47 -15.04 4.93
N THR A 189 -1.44 -14.97 5.82
CA THR A 189 -1.88 -13.76 6.49
C THR A 189 -1.51 -13.88 7.97
N SER A 190 -0.86 -12.86 8.51
CA SER A 190 -0.47 -12.78 9.91
C SER A 190 -1.31 -11.77 10.67
N GLY A 191 -1.56 -12.02 11.93
CA GLY A 191 -2.34 -11.13 12.77
C GLY A 191 -2.28 -11.50 14.24
N PHE A 192 -2.92 -10.69 15.07
CA PHE A 192 -3.06 -10.92 16.50
C PHE A 192 -4.43 -10.44 17.01
N ILE A 193 -4.79 -10.82 18.20
CA ILE A 193 -6.04 -10.39 18.83
C ILE A 193 -5.78 -9.13 19.65
N PHE A 194 -6.47 -8.06 19.28
CA PHE A 194 -6.47 -6.80 20.01
C PHE A 194 -7.91 -6.36 20.28
N GLU A 195 -8.24 -6.09 21.54
CA GLU A 195 -9.60 -5.71 21.97
C GLU A 195 -10.68 -6.70 21.48
N ASN A 196 -10.40 -8.01 21.57
CA ASN A 196 -11.24 -9.11 21.11
C ASN A 196 -11.52 -9.13 19.59
N ALA A 197 -10.73 -8.41 18.79
CA ALA A 197 -10.84 -8.39 17.34
C ALA A 197 -9.53 -8.83 16.69
N TRP A 198 -9.64 -9.55 15.57
CA TRP A 198 -8.49 -9.84 14.72
C TRP A 198 -7.94 -8.57 14.08
N LYS A 199 -6.63 -8.36 14.22
CA LYS A 199 -5.89 -7.30 13.54
C LYS A 199 -4.90 -7.94 12.57
N ASP A 200 -5.09 -7.66 11.28
CA ASP A 200 -4.20 -8.11 10.22
C ASP A 200 -2.96 -7.23 10.18
N LEU A 201 -1.78 -7.84 10.31
CA LEU A 201 -0.51 -7.10 10.35
C LEU A 201 -0.18 -6.39 9.04
N SER A 202 -0.62 -6.93 7.90
CA SER A 202 -0.37 -6.32 6.60
C SER A 202 -1.10 -4.98 6.40
N SER A 203 -2.11 -4.71 7.23
CA SER A 203 -2.91 -3.48 7.20
C SER A 203 -2.47 -2.43 8.23
N LEU A 204 -1.52 -2.76 9.11
CA LEU A 204 -1.07 -1.86 10.18
C LEU A 204 -0.08 -0.82 9.65
N ARG A 205 -0.56 0.41 9.47
CA ARG A 205 0.28 1.54 9.02
C ARG A 205 1.32 1.96 10.06
N GLU A 206 1.01 1.75 11.34
CA GLU A 206 1.87 2.06 12.47
C GLU A 206 3.18 1.26 12.47
N LEU A 207 3.21 0.09 11.85
CA LEU A 207 4.44 -0.70 11.66
C LEU A 207 5.49 0.00 10.79
N ALA A 208 5.06 0.87 9.88
CA ALA A 208 5.99 1.66 9.08
C ALA A 208 6.75 2.72 9.90
N GLU A 209 6.26 3.04 11.11
CA GLU A 209 6.88 3.98 12.04
C GLU A 209 7.91 3.31 12.96
N ASP A 210 7.92 1.96 13.01
CA ASP A 210 8.89 1.15 13.76
C ASP A 210 9.55 0.09 12.87
N PRO A 211 10.63 0.45 12.15
CA PRO A 211 11.33 -0.47 11.25
C PRO A 211 11.91 -1.69 11.97
N GLU A 212 12.36 -1.55 13.22
CA GLU A 212 12.96 -2.65 13.97
C GLU A 212 11.91 -3.71 14.33
N LEU A 213 10.75 -3.31 14.83
CA LEU A 213 9.64 -4.19 15.11
C LEU A 213 9.13 -4.85 13.83
N SER A 214 8.99 -4.08 12.75
CA SER A 214 8.58 -4.57 11.43
C SER A 214 9.50 -5.69 10.93
N ILE A 215 10.82 -5.51 11.00
CA ILE A 215 11.82 -6.53 10.62
C ILE A 215 11.72 -7.77 11.52
N LYS A 216 11.59 -7.60 12.84
CA LYS A 216 11.43 -8.73 13.76
C LYS A 216 10.19 -9.56 13.46
N LEU A 217 9.07 -8.89 13.17
CA LEU A 217 7.81 -9.54 12.81
C LEU A 217 7.93 -10.31 11.49
N ASP A 218 8.44 -9.69 10.44
CA ASP A 218 8.59 -10.34 9.14
C ASP A 218 9.49 -11.58 9.23
N ARG A 219 10.58 -11.51 9.99
CA ARG A 219 11.45 -12.66 10.24
C ARG A 219 10.73 -13.76 11.01
N TRP A 220 9.96 -13.42 12.04
CA TRP A 220 9.18 -14.38 12.80
C TRP A 220 8.14 -15.07 11.91
N ILE A 221 7.38 -14.29 11.13
CA ILE A 221 6.37 -14.81 10.18
C ILE A 221 7.01 -15.80 9.21
N LEU A 222 8.16 -15.45 8.64
CA LEU A 222 8.89 -16.31 7.71
C LEU A 222 9.33 -17.64 8.36
N VAL A 223 9.86 -17.59 9.58
CA VAL A 223 10.28 -18.80 10.31
C VAL A 223 9.08 -19.72 10.55
N GLU A 224 7.98 -19.20 11.08
CA GLU A 224 6.79 -19.99 11.37
C GLU A 224 6.13 -20.51 10.08
N SER A 225 6.06 -19.70 9.04
CA SER A 225 5.58 -20.13 7.72
C SER A 225 6.42 -21.27 7.14
N CYS A 226 7.75 -21.19 7.24
CA CYS A 226 8.65 -22.22 6.75
C CYS A 226 8.55 -23.52 7.55
N LYS A 227 8.30 -23.46 8.85
CA LYS A 227 8.02 -24.66 9.67
C LYS A 227 6.77 -25.39 9.18
N GLN A 228 5.70 -24.65 8.93
CA GLN A 228 4.45 -25.23 8.42
C GLN A 228 4.67 -25.80 7.01
N LEU A 229 5.34 -25.08 6.14
CA LEU A 229 5.65 -25.56 4.79
C LEU A 229 6.51 -26.83 4.82
N HIS A 230 7.54 -26.88 5.66
CA HIS A 230 8.40 -28.07 5.80
C HIS A 230 7.59 -29.34 6.15
N ASN A 231 6.62 -29.20 7.04
CA ASN A 231 5.75 -30.33 7.39
C ASN A 231 4.82 -30.70 6.22
N PHE A 232 4.25 -29.71 5.55
CA PHE A 232 3.28 -29.89 4.46
C PHE A 232 3.90 -30.52 3.21
N ILE A 233 5.13 -30.15 2.82
CA ILE A 233 5.81 -30.70 1.63
C ILE A 233 6.18 -32.19 1.76
N THR A 234 6.10 -32.79 2.93
CA THR A 234 6.26 -34.22 3.08
C THR A 234 5.18 -34.99 2.32
N GLN A 235 3.99 -34.42 2.27
CA GLN A 235 2.83 -34.96 1.55
C GLN A 235 2.65 -34.30 0.17
N TYR A 236 2.89 -32.98 0.08
CA TYR A 236 2.74 -32.16 -1.13
C TYR A 236 4.07 -31.51 -1.53
N PRO A 237 4.97 -32.25 -2.20
CA PRO A 237 6.36 -31.82 -2.45
C PRO A 237 6.51 -30.53 -3.27
N GLU A 238 5.48 -30.14 -4.03
CA GLU A 238 5.47 -28.97 -4.90
C GLU A 238 4.69 -27.78 -4.31
N ALA A 239 4.38 -27.84 -3.01
CA ALA A 239 3.69 -26.74 -2.35
C ALA A 239 4.55 -25.49 -2.26
N LYS A 240 3.90 -24.32 -2.42
CA LYS A 240 4.51 -22.99 -2.29
C LYS A 240 3.77 -22.15 -1.26
N LEU A 241 4.50 -21.22 -0.62
CA LEU A 241 3.92 -20.18 0.22
C LEU A 241 4.21 -18.81 -0.32
N ILE A 242 3.18 -17.97 -0.37
CA ILE A 242 3.27 -16.53 -0.56
C ILE A 242 3.24 -15.89 0.83
N VAL A 243 4.27 -15.13 1.17
CA VAL A 243 4.39 -14.45 2.46
C VAL A 243 4.42 -12.95 2.24
N ASN A 244 3.43 -12.25 2.81
CA ASN A 244 3.34 -10.80 2.77
C ASN A 244 4.35 -10.17 3.74
N LEU A 245 5.19 -9.29 3.23
CA LEU A 245 6.26 -8.64 3.97
C LEU A 245 6.18 -7.11 3.86
N ASN A 246 6.77 -6.43 4.83
CA ASN A 246 6.94 -4.99 4.82
C ASN A 246 8.23 -4.62 4.08
N LYS A 247 8.29 -3.41 3.55
CA LYS A 247 9.48 -2.90 2.84
C LYS A 247 10.73 -2.83 3.74
N GLU A 248 10.52 -2.70 5.05
CA GLU A 248 11.62 -2.50 6.02
C GLU A 248 12.59 -3.67 6.04
N VAL A 249 12.10 -4.92 5.94
CA VAL A 249 12.96 -6.10 5.89
C VAL A 249 13.77 -6.15 4.59
N LEU A 250 13.21 -5.62 3.48
CA LEU A 250 13.90 -5.59 2.19
C LEU A 250 15.01 -4.54 2.17
N PHE A 251 14.73 -3.33 2.63
CA PHE A 251 15.65 -2.18 2.47
C PHE A 251 16.61 -1.98 3.64
N HIS A 252 16.22 -2.38 4.85
CA HIS A 252 17.00 -2.09 6.06
C HIS A 252 17.67 -3.31 6.71
N ASP A 253 17.25 -4.54 6.35
CA ASP A 253 17.86 -5.76 6.86
C ASP A 253 18.92 -6.32 5.91
N ARG A 254 20.18 -5.94 6.14
CA ARG A 254 21.33 -6.37 5.31
C ARG A 254 21.56 -7.87 5.29
N THR A 255 21.08 -8.59 6.30
CA THR A 255 21.27 -10.06 6.41
C THR A 255 20.06 -10.83 5.89
N PHE A 256 19.08 -10.14 5.36
CA PHE A 256 17.84 -10.74 4.88
C PHE A 256 18.05 -11.77 3.76
N PRO A 257 18.88 -11.51 2.72
CA PRO A 257 19.11 -12.51 1.67
C PRO A 257 19.71 -13.82 2.19
N GLU A 258 20.70 -13.77 3.08
CA GLU A 258 21.29 -14.97 3.69
C GLU A 258 20.30 -15.67 4.62
N PHE A 259 19.45 -14.92 5.31
CA PHE A 259 18.38 -15.47 6.14
C PHE A 259 17.39 -16.27 5.30
N ILE A 260 16.95 -15.73 4.16
CA ILE A 260 16.07 -16.43 3.21
C ILE A 260 16.73 -17.70 2.68
N SER A 261 18.00 -17.66 2.30
CA SER A 261 18.73 -18.84 1.85
C SER A 261 18.73 -19.96 2.89
N LYS A 262 18.95 -19.62 4.17
CA LYS A 262 18.89 -20.59 5.26
C LYS A 262 17.49 -21.20 5.42
N LEU A 263 16.44 -20.38 5.34
CA LEU A 263 15.06 -20.86 5.44
C LEU A 263 14.71 -21.81 4.31
N ILE A 264 15.05 -21.48 3.06
CA ILE A 264 14.82 -22.36 1.90
C ILE A 264 15.54 -23.70 2.07
N THR A 265 16.78 -23.67 2.58
CA THR A 265 17.55 -24.88 2.87
C THR A 265 16.86 -25.74 3.95
N ILE A 266 16.28 -25.14 4.97
CA ILE A 266 15.57 -25.84 6.06
C ILE A 266 14.28 -26.46 5.56
N VAL A 267 13.55 -25.76 4.69
CA VAL A 267 12.29 -26.26 4.10
C VAL A 267 12.50 -27.55 3.35
N ARG A 268 13.63 -27.72 2.66
CA ARG A 268 13.98 -28.93 1.88
C ARG A 268 12.96 -29.26 0.78
N SER A 269 12.34 -28.24 0.19
CA SER A 269 11.46 -28.43 -0.94
C SER A 269 12.20 -29.01 -2.14
N LYS A 270 11.49 -29.78 -2.96
CA LYS A 270 11.97 -30.19 -4.28
C LYS A 270 11.91 -29.06 -5.30
N LEU A 271 11.09 -28.05 -5.06
CA LEU A 271 11.02 -26.86 -5.88
C LEU A 271 12.25 -25.99 -5.67
N THR A 272 12.68 -25.36 -6.74
CA THR A 272 13.76 -24.37 -6.71
C THR A 272 13.37 -23.14 -5.89
N HIS A 273 12.07 -22.75 -5.92
CA HIS A 273 11.55 -21.55 -5.28
C HIS A 273 10.27 -21.84 -4.51
N PRO A 274 10.38 -22.39 -3.29
CA PRO A 274 9.20 -22.74 -2.48
C PRO A 274 8.55 -21.51 -1.78
N LEU A 275 9.29 -20.40 -1.69
CA LEU A 275 8.84 -19.15 -1.07
C LEU A 275 8.70 -18.07 -2.11
N ILE A 276 7.55 -17.40 -2.07
CA ILE A 276 7.24 -16.19 -2.82
C ILE A 276 7.13 -15.06 -1.82
N LEU A 277 8.06 -14.13 -1.86
CA LEU A 277 8.08 -12.95 -0.99
C LEU A 277 7.27 -11.84 -1.65
N GLN A 278 6.19 -11.42 -1.02
CA GLN A 278 5.26 -10.47 -1.59
C GLN A 278 5.35 -9.11 -0.90
N PHE A 279 5.59 -8.06 -1.68
CA PHE A 279 5.68 -6.68 -1.23
C PHE A 279 4.60 -5.82 -1.87
N SER A 280 4.23 -4.71 -1.23
CA SER A 280 3.31 -3.73 -1.81
C SER A 280 3.95 -3.03 -3.01
N GLU A 281 3.18 -2.85 -4.10
CA GLU A 281 3.61 -2.05 -5.25
C GLU A 281 4.01 -0.64 -4.82
N GLU A 282 3.20 0.02 -3.97
CA GLU A 282 3.44 1.37 -3.49
C GLU A 282 4.80 1.50 -2.78
N ASP A 283 5.15 0.49 -1.96
CA ASP A 283 6.42 0.49 -1.22
C ASP A 283 7.64 0.37 -2.13
N LEU A 284 7.59 -0.51 -3.13
CA LEU A 284 8.74 -0.75 -4.01
C LEU A 284 8.90 0.33 -5.08
N THR A 285 7.82 0.96 -5.50
CA THR A 285 7.87 2.02 -6.52
C THR A 285 8.39 3.35 -5.99
N GLN A 286 8.53 3.53 -4.67
CA GLN A 286 9.18 4.70 -4.08
C GLN A 286 10.65 4.82 -4.49
N ASN A 287 11.34 3.68 -4.70
CA ASN A 287 12.73 3.64 -5.17
C ASN A 287 12.97 2.37 -6.00
N ILE A 288 12.53 2.37 -7.25
CA ILE A 288 12.62 1.21 -8.16
C ILE A 288 14.07 0.72 -8.34
N PRO A 289 15.09 1.57 -8.54
CA PRO A 289 16.46 1.10 -8.72
C PRO A 289 17.00 0.33 -7.50
N ASP A 290 16.69 0.77 -6.30
CA ASP A 290 17.12 0.10 -5.08
C ASP A 290 16.32 -1.19 -4.85
N ALA A 291 15.00 -1.16 -5.07
CA ALA A 291 14.15 -2.35 -5.05
C ALA A 291 14.65 -3.42 -6.03
N GLN A 292 15.00 -3.05 -7.27
CA GLN A 292 15.54 -3.96 -8.28
C GLN A 292 16.81 -4.67 -7.79
N LYS A 293 17.74 -3.93 -7.16
CA LYS A 293 18.97 -4.49 -6.61
C LYS A 293 18.68 -5.52 -5.51
N HIS A 294 17.81 -5.18 -4.56
CA HIS A 294 17.46 -6.09 -3.46
C HIS A 294 16.70 -7.32 -3.95
N ILE A 295 15.76 -7.16 -4.89
CA ILE A 295 15.04 -8.26 -5.52
C ILE A 295 16.00 -9.22 -6.22
N ALA A 296 16.96 -8.69 -6.99
CA ALA A 296 17.95 -9.51 -7.67
C ALA A 296 18.79 -10.35 -6.68
N GLN A 297 19.14 -9.79 -5.52
CA GLN A 297 19.81 -10.53 -4.47
C GLN A 297 18.93 -11.65 -3.90
N LEU A 298 17.67 -11.38 -3.56
CA LEU A 298 16.74 -12.40 -3.04
C LEU A 298 16.56 -13.57 -4.02
N ARG A 299 16.44 -13.28 -5.31
CA ARG A 299 16.31 -14.29 -6.35
C ARG A 299 17.56 -15.15 -6.48
N GLN A 300 18.75 -14.59 -6.34
CA GLN A 300 20.01 -15.36 -6.29
C GLN A 300 20.04 -16.33 -5.13
N PHE A 301 19.37 -16.01 -4.02
CA PHE A 301 19.26 -16.88 -2.85
C PHE A 301 18.05 -17.84 -2.89
N GLY A 302 17.33 -17.89 -4.01
CA GLY A 302 16.31 -18.91 -4.26
C GLY A 302 14.88 -18.52 -3.92
N ALA A 303 14.60 -17.24 -3.62
CA ALA A 303 13.24 -16.75 -3.45
C ALA A 303 12.65 -16.21 -4.75
N GLU A 304 11.34 -16.34 -4.93
CA GLU A 304 10.57 -15.57 -5.90
C GLU A 304 10.06 -14.29 -5.23
N VAL A 305 9.88 -13.23 -6.02
CA VAL A 305 9.31 -11.96 -5.55
C VAL A 305 8.06 -11.63 -6.34
N SER A 306 7.03 -11.20 -5.61
CA SER A 306 5.72 -10.82 -6.13
C SER A 306 5.33 -9.43 -5.64
N LEU A 307 4.48 -8.74 -6.39
CA LEU A 307 3.85 -7.50 -5.95
C LEU A 307 2.40 -7.74 -5.57
N ARG A 308 1.96 -7.13 -4.47
CA ARG A 308 0.56 -7.02 -4.09
C ARG A 308 0.04 -5.61 -4.29
N ASP A 309 -1.28 -5.49 -4.31
CA ASP A 309 -2.01 -4.24 -4.52
C ASP A 309 -1.65 -3.55 -5.84
N PHE A 310 -1.34 -4.37 -6.86
CA PHE A 310 -0.80 -3.97 -8.15
C PHE A 310 -1.88 -3.37 -9.07
N GLY A 311 -1.47 -2.37 -9.87
CA GLY A 311 -2.30 -1.79 -10.92
C GLY A 311 -3.13 -0.58 -10.46
N ASN A 312 -2.85 -0.04 -9.27
CA ASN A 312 -3.54 1.12 -8.71
C ASN A 312 -2.66 2.39 -8.67
N THR A 313 -1.41 2.30 -9.09
CA THR A 313 -0.48 3.43 -9.16
C THR A 313 -0.13 3.79 -10.61
N ILE A 314 0.36 5.00 -10.82
CA ILE A 314 0.88 5.44 -12.13
C ILE A 314 2.20 4.75 -12.49
N TYR A 315 2.84 4.08 -11.52
CA TYR A 315 4.12 3.42 -11.68
C TYR A 315 4.01 1.93 -12.04
N SER A 316 2.80 1.37 -12.12
CA SER A 316 2.56 -0.06 -12.32
C SER A 316 3.28 -0.62 -13.54
N GLU A 317 3.20 0.05 -14.70
CA GLU A 317 3.90 -0.39 -15.90
C GLU A 317 5.43 -0.29 -15.73
N SER A 318 5.92 0.76 -15.09
CA SER A 318 7.35 0.92 -14.81
C SER A 318 7.85 -0.18 -13.87
N ALA A 319 7.07 -0.54 -12.86
CA ALA A 319 7.39 -1.63 -11.95
C ALA A 319 7.49 -2.98 -12.68
N ILE A 320 6.54 -3.32 -13.56
CA ILE A 320 6.63 -4.56 -14.36
C ILE A 320 7.89 -4.56 -15.22
N ARG A 321 8.21 -3.44 -15.89
CA ARG A 321 9.36 -3.37 -16.81
C ARG A 321 10.69 -3.53 -16.10
N GLN A 322 10.82 -2.95 -14.90
CA GLN A 322 12.11 -2.78 -14.23
C GLN A 322 12.36 -3.81 -13.12
N LEU A 323 11.33 -4.28 -12.43
CA LEU A 323 11.51 -5.23 -11.33
C LEU A 323 11.52 -6.68 -11.85
N ASP A 324 12.41 -7.49 -11.32
CA ASP A 324 12.47 -8.93 -11.64
C ASP A 324 11.46 -9.72 -10.80
N ILE A 325 10.20 -9.61 -11.19
CA ILE A 325 9.04 -10.23 -10.52
C ILE A 325 8.34 -11.21 -11.46
N ASN A 326 7.72 -12.24 -10.91
CA ASN A 326 7.05 -13.31 -11.66
C ASN A 326 5.54 -13.31 -11.48
N CYS A 327 5.03 -12.74 -10.39
CA CYS A 327 3.61 -12.76 -10.05
C CYS A 327 3.15 -11.39 -9.58
N LEU A 328 1.92 -11.04 -9.94
CA LEU A 328 1.25 -9.79 -9.57
C LEU A 328 -0.11 -10.12 -8.96
N THR A 329 -0.32 -9.70 -7.72
CA THR A 329 -1.64 -9.70 -7.09
C THR A 329 -2.31 -8.38 -7.36
N LEU A 330 -3.40 -8.39 -8.11
CA LEU A 330 -4.09 -7.17 -8.49
C LEU A 330 -4.74 -6.48 -7.29
N HIS A 331 -4.73 -5.16 -7.32
CA HIS A 331 -5.41 -4.35 -6.31
C HIS A 331 -6.92 -4.60 -6.34
N ARG A 332 -7.57 -4.51 -5.17
CA ARG A 332 -9.01 -4.77 -5.01
C ARG A 332 -9.91 -3.97 -5.96
N THR A 333 -9.52 -2.74 -6.34
CA THR A 333 -10.27 -1.93 -7.30
C THR A 333 -10.35 -2.58 -8.68
N LEU A 334 -9.33 -3.34 -9.07
CA LEU A 334 -9.34 -4.12 -10.30
C LEU A 334 -10.17 -5.40 -10.15
N THR A 335 -10.09 -6.06 -8.99
CA THR A 335 -10.94 -7.24 -8.71
C THR A 335 -12.42 -6.87 -8.72
N THR A 336 -12.81 -5.68 -8.22
CA THR A 336 -14.22 -5.24 -8.27
C THR A 336 -14.75 -5.00 -9.69
N MET A 337 -13.88 -4.89 -10.70
CA MET A 337 -14.30 -4.84 -12.11
C MET A 337 -14.98 -6.14 -12.59
N LEU A 338 -14.81 -7.24 -11.86
CA LEU A 338 -15.49 -8.51 -12.12
C LEU A 338 -17.01 -8.49 -11.81
N ASN A 339 -17.54 -7.39 -11.26
CA ASN A 339 -18.97 -7.29 -10.91
C ASN A 339 -19.91 -7.27 -12.13
N THR A 340 -19.44 -6.83 -13.29
CA THR A 340 -20.24 -6.76 -14.53
C THR A 340 -19.45 -7.32 -15.71
N GLU A 341 -20.16 -7.78 -16.73
CA GLU A 341 -19.54 -8.31 -17.95
C GLU A 341 -18.69 -7.24 -18.67
N GLN A 342 -19.20 -6.01 -18.78
CA GLN A 342 -18.49 -4.92 -19.43
C GLN A 342 -17.17 -4.60 -18.71
N SER A 343 -17.21 -4.42 -17.39
CA SER A 343 -15.99 -4.12 -16.60
C SER A 343 -15.03 -5.31 -16.54
N THR A 344 -15.55 -6.55 -16.64
CA THR A 344 -14.70 -7.75 -16.77
C THR A 344 -13.91 -7.73 -18.07
N GLN A 345 -14.51 -7.31 -19.18
CA GLN A 345 -13.79 -7.14 -20.45
C GLN A 345 -12.74 -6.05 -20.37
N GLU A 346 -13.04 -4.92 -19.71
CA GLU A 346 -12.05 -3.86 -19.46
C GLU A 346 -10.87 -4.34 -18.60
N LEU A 347 -11.15 -5.19 -17.60
CA LEU A 347 -10.10 -5.83 -16.79
C LEU A 347 -9.23 -6.76 -17.65
N GLN A 348 -9.85 -7.57 -18.51
CA GLN A 348 -9.13 -8.45 -19.43
C GLN A 348 -8.17 -7.68 -20.35
N GLU A 349 -8.60 -6.54 -20.90
CA GLU A 349 -7.71 -5.69 -21.71
C GLU A 349 -6.53 -5.13 -20.89
N LYS A 350 -6.75 -4.74 -19.64
CA LYS A 350 -5.66 -4.32 -18.74
C LYS A 350 -4.67 -5.46 -18.47
N ILE A 351 -5.15 -6.65 -18.17
CA ILE A 351 -4.32 -7.84 -17.93
C ILE A 351 -3.49 -8.15 -19.17
N LYS A 352 -4.08 -8.06 -20.37
CA LYS A 352 -3.38 -8.25 -21.62
C LYS A 352 -2.23 -7.27 -21.79
N ILE A 353 -2.42 -5.99 -21.48
CA ILE A 353 -1.34 -4.98 -21.49
C ILE A 353 -0.22 -5.39 -20.54
N PHE A 354 -0.52 -5.86 -19.34
CA PHE A 354 0.51 -6.32 -18.40
C PHE A 354 1.33 -7.49 -18.97
N HIS A 355 0.66 -8.48 -19.57
CA HIS A 355 1.33 -9.60 -20.23
C HIS A 355 2.17 -9.20 -21.44
N GLU A 356 1.75 -8.19 -22.21
CA GLU A 356 2.54 -7.64 -23.35
C GLU A 356 3.83 -6.97 -22.85
N ILE A 357 3.80 -6.37 -21.67
CA ILE A 357 5.00 -5.76 -21.07
C ILE A 357 5.98 -6.83 -20.61
N LYS A 358 5.50 -7.84 -19.88
CA LYS A 358 6.30 -8.93 -19.33
C LYS A 358 5.42 -10.16 -19.07
N PRO A 359 5.91 -11.37 -19.36
CA PRO A 359 5.20 -12.59 -18.98
C PRO A 359 5.21 -12.74 -17.45
N VAL A 360 4.13 -12.34 -16.80
CA VAL A 360 3.91 -12.42 -15.36
C VAL A 360 2.65 -13.21 -15.06
N GLU A 361 2.62 -13.93 -13.95
CA GLU A 361 1.41 -14.60 -13.48
C GLU A 361 0.52 -13.59 -12.76
N ILE A 362 -0.75 -13.57 -13.08
CA ILE A 362 -1.73 -12.68 -12.45
C ILE A 362 -2.53 -13.45 -11.39
N MET A 363 -2.68 -12.85 -10.22
CA MET A 363 -3.53 -13.31 -9.14
C MET A 363 -4.65 -12.31 -8.86
N LEU A 364 -5.87 -12.82 -8.80
CA LEU A 364 -7.07 -12.11 -8.33
C LEU A 364 -7.42 -12.59 -6.93
N ARG A 365 -7.61 -11.67 -6.00
CA ARG A 365 -7.98 -11.98 -4.62
C ARG A 365 -9.30 -11.33 -4.22
N GLU A 366 -9.81 -11.67 -3.04
CA GLU A 366 -11.06 -11.15 -2.48
C GLU A 366 -12.30 -11.54 -3.32
N LEU A 367 -12.26 -12.71 -3.95
CA LEU A 367 -13.41 -13.27 -4.66
C LEU A 367 -14.39 -13.88 -3.63
N ASN A 368 -15.18 -13.02 -2.99
CA ASN A 368 -15.97 -13.38 -1.82
C ASN A 368 -17.42 -13.77 -2.16
N ASP A 369 -17.81 -13.64 -3.42
CA ASP A 369 -19.12 -14.02 -3.91
C ASP A 369 -19.08 -14.78 -5.23
N MET A 370 -20.22 -15.40 -5.59
CA MET A 370 -20.34 -16.22 -6.79
C MET A 370 -20.08 -15.44 -8.08
N THR A 371 -20.48 -14.18 -8.15
CA THR A 371 -20.36 -13.36 -9.36
C THR A 371 -18.89 -13.06 -9.66
N LEU A 372 -18.16 -12.56 -8.67
CA LEU A 372 -16.74 -12.30 -8.80
C LEU A 372 -15.97 -13.57 -9.15
N PHE A 373 -16.27 -14.69 -8.46
CA PHE A 373 -15.60 -15.96 -8.71
C PHE A 373 -15.89 -16.47 -10.13
N ALA A 374 -17.14 -16.46 -10.58
CA ALA A 374 -17.53 -16.92 -11.91
C ALA A 374 -16.87 -16.05 -13.01
N ASN A 375 -16.90 -14.73 -12.87
CA ASN A 375 -16.32 -13.82 -13.85
C ASN A 375 -14.78 -13.86 -13.89
N ALA A 376 -14.12 -14.26 -12.79
CA ALA A 376 -12.68 -14.45 -12.75
C ALA A 376 -12.18 -15.56 -13.71
N TRP A 377 -13.05 -16.47 -14.12
CA TRP A 377 -12.73 -17.47 -15.14
C TRP A 377 -12.60 -16.88 -16.55
N ASN A 378 -13.24 -15.75 -16.81
CA ASN A 378 -13.27 -15.08 -18.10
C ASN A 378 -12.09 -14.15 -18.36
N VAL A 379 -11.19 -14.00 -17.39
CA VAL A 379 -9.97 -13.17 -17.53
C VAL A 379 -8.72 -14.04 -17.47
N ASP A 380 -7.64 -13.56 -18.09
CA ASP A 380 -6.35 -14.23 -18.16
C ASP A 380 -5.54 -14.03 -16.87
N ALA A 381 -6.13 -14.42 -15.75
CA ALA A 381 -5.47 -14.52 -14.46
C ALA A 381 -5.31 -16.01 -14.12
N ARG A 382 -4.10 -16.42 -13.76
CA ARG A 382 -3.80 -17.82 -13.43
C ARG A 382 -4.35 -18.19 -12.07
N PHE A 383 -4.09 -17.36 -11.07
CA PHE A 383 -4.48 -17.65 -9.70
C PHE A 383 -5.71 -16.85 -9.27
N ILE A 384 -6.64 -17.51 -8.60
CA ILE A 384 -7.81 -16.89 -8.00
C ILE A 384 -7.93 -17.30 -6.54
N GLN A 385 -8.34 -16.35 -5.68
CA GLN A 385 -8.43 -16.54 -4.24
C GLN A 385 -9.61 -15.75 -3.66
N GLY A 386 -10.28 -16.30 -2.68
CA GLY A 386 -11.35 -15.61 -1.96
C GLY A 386 -12.18 -16.57 -1.10
N ASP A 387 -12.97 -16.00 -0.22
CA ASP A 387 -13.78 -16.75 0.76
C ASP A 387 -14.87 -17.59 0.10
N TYR A 388 -15.23 -17.29 -1.16
CA TYR A 388 -16.16 -18.12 -1.91
C TYR A 388 -15.57 -19.51 -2.25
N PHE A 389 -14.27 -19.55 -2.55
CA PHE A 389 -13.55 -20.81 -2.82
C PHE A 389 -13.12 -21.49 -1.53
N GLN A 390 -12.34 -20.78 -0.68
CA GLN A 390 -11.85 -21.28 0.58
C GLN A 390 -11.66 -20.13 1.56
N LYS A 391 -12.17 -20.30 2.78
CA LYS A 391 -11.87 -19.37 3.88
C LYS A 391 -10.45 -19.55 4.39
N LYS A 392 -9.92 -18.53 5.05
CA LYS A 392 -8.63 -18.61 5.73
C LYS A 392 -8.64 -19.67 6.83
N LEU A 393 -7.63 -20.53 6.84
CA LEU A 393 -7.47 -21.65 7.75
C LEU A 393 -6.31 -21.39 8.72
N ASP A 394 -6.34 -22.00 9.89
CA ASP A 394 -5.26 -21.88 10.88
C ASP A 394 -4.06 -22.80 10.56
N HIS A 395 -4.22 -23.75 9.63
CA HIS A 395 -3.18 -24.68 9.21
C HIS A 395 -3.23 -24.91 7.70
N LEU A 396 -2.09 -25.34 7.14
CA LEU A 396 -2.04 -25.85 5.78
C LEU A 396 -2.73 -27.21 5.74
N ILE A 397 -3.82 -27.32 4.99
CA ILE A 397 -4.56 -28.55 4.77
C ILE A 397 -5.03 -28.64 3.33
N ASP A 398 -5.12 -29.86 2.81
CA ASP A 398 -5.76 -30.11 1.53
C ASP A 398 -7.28 -29.96 1.65
N VAL A 399 -7.86 -29.12 0.79
CA VAL A 399 -9.32 -28.91 0.76
C VAL A 399 -10.07 -30.15 0.27
N GLN A 400 -9.37 -31.04 -0.45
CA GLN A 400 -9.96 -32.29 -0.92
C GLN A 400 -10.16 -33.32 0.20
N ASP A 401 -9.50 -33.11 1.33
CA ASP A 401 -9.62 -33.97 2.52
C ASP A 401 -10.73 -33.51 3.50
N GLN A 402 -11.53 -32.47 3.14
CA GLN A 402 -12.72 -32.03 3.87
C GLN A 402 -14.00 -32.42 3.13
#